data_d44a18294c80ea6e1795da33553dacea
#
_entry.id   d44a18294c80ea6e1795da33553dacea
#
_cell.length_a   1.000
_cell.length_b   1.000
_cell.length_c   1.000
_cell.angle_alpha   90.00
_cell.angle_beta   90.00
_cell.angle_gamma   90.00
#
_symmetry.space_group_name_H-M   'P 1'
#
loop_
_entity.id
_entity.type
_entity.pdbx_description
1 polymer ?
#
loop_
_entity_poly.entity_id
_entity_poly.type
_entity_poly.pdbx_seq_one_letter_code
_entity_poly.pdbx_strand_id
1 'polypeptide(L)'
;MRVYLKMMVLNLESQMQYKLSFFMTVLGQFITAFAGLFSINFIFVYVDKIYGFNYTDVILCYAIVVLSFSIGEAIGGGLARFGTILGNGEFDRALVRPGNVVLQILAPSVDFTRIGLLIQAVGTLAYAIGKSAIQWDYKKIITLALMIVCGSILFFSMFLFKATFTFFTVQDLDFLNLFTYGAKEFGKYPFSIYGKTVLSILTYIIPLALFQYYPLLYIIGRKSEAYYIGFPLLSLIFLIPCCLFFKWGVRRYKSIGS
;
A
#
# COMPACT_ATOMS: atom_id res chain seq x y z
N MET A 1 11.17 21.48 -6.85
CA MET A 1 11.10 20.76 -5.56
C MET A 1 10.43 21.57 -4.45
N ARG A 2 10.87 22.81 -4.15
CA ARG A 2 10.27 23.68 -3.12
C ARG A 2 8.76 23.91 -3.28
N VAL A 3 8.25 24.02 -4.52
CA VAL A 3 6.83 24.25 -4.79
C VAL A 3 5.97 23.05 -4.36
N TYR A 4 6.39 21.83 -4.68
CA TYR A 4 5.65 20.61 -4.30
C TYR A 4 5.63 20.40 -2.77
N LEU A 5 6.75 20.67 -2.08
CA LEU A 5 6.79 20.64 -0.62
C LEU A 5 5.83 21.66 -0.01
N LYS A 6 5.77 22.87 -0.58
CA LYS A 6 4.82 23.90 -0.13
C LYS A 6 3.37 23.47 -0.36
N MET A 7 3.06 22.81 -1.49
CA MET A 7 1.74 22.24 -1.74
C MET A 7 1.37 21.16 -0.70
N MET A 8 2.31 20.29 -0.30
CA MET A 8 2.10 19.30 0.76
C MET A 8 1.81 19.96 2.11
N VAL A 9 2.56 21.01 2.47
CA VAL A 9 2.33 21.75 3.73
C VAL A 9 0.95 22.42 3.73
N LEU A 10 0.58 23.11 2.66
CA LEU A 10 -0.75 23.73 2.51
C LEU A 10 -1.87 22.70 2.58
N ASN A 11 -1.66 21.51 2.01
CA ASN A 11 -2.62 20.40 2.11
C ASN A 11 -2.75 19.89 3.55
N LEU A 12 -1.64 19.77 4.29
CA LEU A 12 -1.69 19.41 5.71
C LEU A 12 -2.46 20.47 6.52
N GLU A 13 -2.15 21.74 6.32
CA GLU A 13 -2.86 22.85 6.98
C GLU A 13 -4.36 22.82 6.66
N SER A 14 -4.73 22.54 5.41
CA SER A 14 -6.13 22.40 4.98
C SER A 14 -6.82 21.21 5.68
N GLN A 15 -6.17 20.04 5.76
CA GLN A 15 -6.72 18.88 6.47
C GLN A 15 -6.86 19.15 7.98
N MET A 16 -5.96 19.94 8.55
CA MET A 16 -5.98 20.32 9.98
C MET A 16 -6.86 21.54 10.27
N GLN A 17 -7.48 22.16 9.29
CA GLN A 17 -8.38 23.28 9.50
C GLN A 17 -9.53 22.92 10.46
N TYR A 18 -10.06 21.71 10.33
CA TYR A 18 -11.04 21.12 11.23
C TYR A 18 -10.37 20.08 12.13
N LYS A 19 -9.62 20.55 13.13
CA LYS A 19 -8.78 19.73 14.02
C LYS A 19 -9.51 18.52 14.58
N LEU A 20 -10.74 18.72 15.11
CA LEU A 20 -11.53 17.64 15.69
C LEU A 20 -11.84 16.55 14.67
N SER A 21 -12.29 16.91 13.46
CA SER A 21 -12.56 15.96 12.38
C SER A 21 -11.32 15.21 11.95
N PHE A 22 -10.18 15.91 11.83
CA PHE A 22 -8.90 15.30 11.51
C PHE A 22 -8.50 14.24 12.56
N PHE A 23 -8.53 14.61 13.85
CA PHE A 23 -8.19 13.68 14.92
C PHE A 23 -9.16 12.50 15.03
N MET A 24 -10.46 12.73 14.85
CA MET A 24 -11.46 11.65 14.83
C MET A 24 -11.23 10.69 13.67
N THR A 25 -10.85 11.19 12.49
CA THR A 25 -10.50 10.33 11.34
C THR A 25 -9.23 9.51 11.62
N VAL A 26 -8.19 10.14 12.17
CA VAL A 26 -6.95 9.44 12.58
C VAL A 26 -7.25 8.36 13.61
N LEU A 27 -8.05 8.68 14.63
CA LEU A 27 -8.45 7.72 15.68
C LEU A 27 -9.30 6.58 15.09
N GLY A 28 -10.25 6.88 14.20
CA GLY A 28 -11.06 5.89 13.52
C GLY A 28 -10.22 4.90 12.71
N GLN A 29 -9.22 5.41 11.98
CA GLN A 29 -8.28 4.58 11.23
C GLN A 29 -7.42 3.69 12.14
N PHE A 30 -6.95 4.25 13.26
CA PHE A 30 -6.20 3.52 14.27
C PHE A 30 -7.05 2.37 14.87
N ILE A 31 -8.30 2.64 15.26
CA ILE A 31 -9.22 1.64 15.82
C ILE A 31 -9.56 0.55 14.77
N THR A 32 -9.83 0.95 13.54
CA THR A 32 -10.15 0.01 12.45
C THR A 32 -9.00 -0.96 12.18
N ALA A 33 -7.76 -0.47 12.28
CA ALA A 33 -6.58 -1.33 12.14
C ALA A 33 -6.48 -2.36 13.27
N PHE A 34 -6.87 -2.03 14.49
CA PHE A 34 -6.94 -3.01 15.57
C PHE A 34 -7.98 -4.11 15.34
N ALA A 35 -9.10 -3.82 14.68
CA ALA A 35 -10.07 -4.84 14.33
C ALA A 35 -9.44 -5.96 13.48
N GLY A 36 -8.52 -5.62 12.56
CA GLY A 36 -7.75 -6.61 11.80
C GLY A 36 -6.83 -7.47 12.66
N LEU A 37 -6.19 -6.87 13.67
CA LEU A 37 -5.37 -7.61 14.64
C LEU A 37 -6.21 -8.54 15.53
N PHE A 38 -7.34 -8.04 16.02
CA PHE A 38 -8.28 -8.86 16.82
C PHE A 38 -8.80 -10.04 16.03
N SER A 39 -9.07 -9.88 14.73
CA SER A 39 -9.49 -10.99 13.87
C SER A 39 -8.44 -12.09 13.80
N ILE A 40 -7.16 -11.72 13.65
CA ILE A 40 -6.06 -12.69 13.67
C ILE A 40 -5.95 -13.35 15.04
N ASN A 41 -5.97 -12.56 16.12
CA ASN A 41 -5.89 -13.07 17.48
C ASN A 41 -7.02 -14.08 17.77
N PHE A 42 -8.25 -13.75 17.38
CA PHE A 42 -9.42 -14.62 17.56
C PHE A 42 -9.26 -15.97 16.84
N ILE A 43 -8.69 -15.99 15.64
CA ILE A 43 -8.42 -17.24 14.93
C ILE A 43 -7.42 -18.11 15.70
N PHE A 44 -6.34 -17.49 16.22
CA PHE A 44 -5.28 -18.21 16.95
C PHE A 44 -5.68 -18.63 18.37
N VAL A 45 -6.83 -18.21 18.91
CA VAL A 45 -7.43 -18.80 20.12
C VAL A 45 -7.87 -20.25 19.86
N TYR A 46 -8.28 -20.57 18.63
CA TYR A 46 -8.81 -21.89 18.27
C TYR A 46 -7.80 -22.79 17.54
N VAL A 47 -6.72 -22.22 17.01
CA VAL A 47 -5.73 -22.97 16.19
C VAL A 47 -4.32 -22.52 16.54
N ASP A 48 -3.45 -23.43 16.88
CA ASP A 48 -2.03 -23.11 17.19
C ASP A 48 -1.23 -22.68 15.98
N LYS A 49 -1.56 -23.20 14.79
CA LYS A 49 -0.83 -22.93 13.54
C LYS A 49 -1.79 -22.90 12.35
N ILE A 50 -1.54 -21.98 11.42
CA ILE A 50 -2.26 -21.91 10.15
C ILE A 50 -1.26 -22.24 9.03
N TYR A 51 -1.40 -23.37 8.34
CA TYR A 51 -0.47 -23.85 7.31
C TYR A 51 1.00 -23.83 7.78
N GLY A 52 1.19 -24.17 9.07
CA GLY A 52 2.49 -24.19 9.73
C GLY A 52 3.00 -22.82 10.22
N PHE A 53 2.35 -21.68 9.91
CA PHE A 53 2.70 -20.38 10.45
C PHE A 53 2.16 -20.19 11.86
N ASN A 54 3.01 -19.71 12.75
CA ASN A 54 2.66 -19.36 14.11
C ASN A 54 1.98 -18.00 14.15
N TYR A 55 1.35 -17.67 15.28
CA TYR A 55 0.73 -16.37 15.51
C TYR A 55 1.68 -15.19 15.22
N THR A 56 2.92 -15.25 15.71
CA THR A 56 3.91 -14.19 15.51
C THR A 56 4.30 -14.01 14.04
N ASP A 57 4.33 -15.09 13.24
CA ASP A 57 4.64 -15.03 11.83
C ASP A 57 3.53 -14.31 11.05
N VAL A 58 2.26 -14.60 11.41
CA VAL A 58 1.10 -13.96 10.78
C VAL A 58 0.99 -12.49 11.19
N ILE A 59 1.25 -12.15 12.45
CA ILE A 59 1.28 -10.75 12.89
C ILE A 59 2.41 -9.97 12.21
N LEU A 60 3.57 -10.58 12.01
CA LEU A 60 4.67 -9.97 11.25
C LEU A 60 4.25 -9.71 9.79
N CYS A 61 3.63 -10.70 9.15
CA CYS A 61 3.07 -10.58 7.82
C CYS A 61 2.05 -9.42 7.73
N TYR A 62 1.07 -9.40 8.63
CA TYR A 62 0.08 -8.35 8.77
C TYR A 62 0.72 -6.96 8.88
N ALA A 63 1.68 -6.80 9.81
CA ALA A 63 2.32 -5.53 10.09
C ALA A 63 3.06 -4.99 8.85
N ILE A 64 3.80 -5.85 8.14
CA ILE A 64 4.52 -5.49 6.92
C ILE A 64 3.54 -4.99 5.84
N VAL A 65 2.46 -5.72 5.62
CA VAL A 65 1.48 -5.37 4.57
C VAL A 65 0.72 -4.10 4.90
N VAL A 66 0.24 -3.95 6.15
CA VAL A 66 -0.48 -2.74 6.56
C VAL A 66 0.43 -1.52 6.54
N LEU A 67 1.69 -1.65 6.96
CA LEU A 67 2.65 -0.56 6.92
C LEU A 67 2.96 -0.14 5.47
N SER A 68 3.24 -1.11 4.59
CA SER A 68 3.50 -0.87 3.18
C SER A 68 2.29 -0.23 2.48
N PHE A 69 1.10 -0.73 2.75
CA PHE A 69 -0.15 -0.18 2.22
C PHE A 69 -0.38 1.26 2.69
N SER A 70 -0.20 1.52 4.00
CA SER A 70 -0.43 2.84 4.57
C SER A 70 0.48 3.91 3.98
N ILE A 71 1.76 3.57 3.74
CA ILE A 71 2.71 4.48 3.08
C ILE A 71 2.30 4.69 1.61
N GLY A 72 2.00 3.60 0.88
CA GLY A 72 1.58 3.66 -0.51
C GLY A 72 0.31 4.47 -0.71
N GLU A 73 -0.69 4.30 0.18
CA GLU A 73 -1.96 5.02 0.16
C GLU A 73 -1.79 6.50 0.60
N ALA A 74 -0.97 6.78 1.61
CA ALA A 74 -0.71 8.15 2.04
C ALA A 74 -0.16 8.99 0.89
N ILE A 75 0.78 8.44 0.11
CA ILE A 75 1.36 9.11 -1.07
C ILE A 75 0.39 9.09 -2.25
N GLY A 76 -0.30 7.96 -2.46
CA GLY A 76 -1.21 7.71 -3.58
C GLY A 76 -2.66 8.18 -3.35
N GLY A 77 -2.97 8.91 -2.26
CA GLY A 77 -4.33 9.32 -1.90
C GLY A 77 -5.09 10.05 -3.00
N GLY A 78 -4.40 10.91 -3.76
CA GLY A 78 -4.97 11.56 -4.94
C GLY A 78 -5.34 10.59 -6.06
N LEU A 79 -4.57 9.53 -6.24
CA LEU A 79 -4.85 8.50 -7.23
C LEU A 79 -6.05 7.62 -6.81
N ALA A 80 -6.24 7.42 -5.52
CA ALA A 80 -7.39 6.67 -4.99
C ALA A 80 -8.72 7.38 -5.28
N ARG A 81 -8.72 8.72 -5.38
CA ARG A 81 -9.88 9.60 -5.65
C ARG A 81 -9.75 10.32 -7.00
N PHE A 82 -9.10 9.68 -7.96
CA PHE A 82 -8.74 10.34 -9.21
C PHE A 82 -9.97 10.73 -10.06
N GLY A 83 -11.08 9.98 -9.96
CA GLY A 83 -12.35 10.33 -10.59
C GLY A 83 -12.89 11.69 -10.15
N THR A 84 -12.78 12.00 -8.85
CA THR A 84 -13.17 13.30 -8.31
C THR A 84 -12.26 14.42 -8.86
N ILE A 85 -10.95 14.18 -8.96
CA ILE A 85 -9.98 15.14 -9.52
C ILE A 85 -10.29 15.44 -10.99
N LEU A 86 -10.66 14.42 -11.76
CA LEU A 86 -11.07 14.60 -13.15
C LEU A 86 -12.40 15.36 -13.24
N GLY A 87 -13.40 14.92 -12.48
CA GLY A 87 -14.75 15.53 -12.49
C GLY A 87 -14.75 17.01 -12.08
N ASN A 88 -13.85 17.42 -11.19
CA ASN A 88 -13.70 18.82 -10.76
C ASN A 88 -12.82 19.68 -11.70
N GLY A 89 -12.32 19.12 -12.81
CA GLY A 89 -11.41 19.82 -13.73
C GLY A 89 -10.03 20.15 -13.13
N GLU A 90 -9.67 19.54 -12.00
CA GLU A 90 -8.38 19.78 -11.35
C GLU A 90 -7.22 19.24 -12.19
N PHE A 91 -7.46 18.15 -12.94
CA PHE A 91 -6.50 17.58 -13.86
C PHE A 91 -6.21 18.53 -15.04
N ASP A 92 -7.23 19.18 -15.61
CA ASP A 92 -7.05 20.16 -16.68
C ASP A 92 -6.20 21.34 -16.21
N ARG A 93 -6.45 21.80 -14.99
CA ARG A 93 -5.62 22.85 -14.35
C ARG A 93 -4.17 22.41 -14.14
N ALA A 94 -3.93 21.12 -13.86
CA ALA A 94 -2.58 20.58 -13.71
C ALA A 94 -1.87 20.45 -15.06
N LEU A 95 -2.58 20.17 -16.16
CA LEU A 95 -2.00 20.05 -17.50
C LEU A 95 -1.48 21.38 -18.05
N VAL A 96 -2.12 22.52 -17.74
CA VAL A 96 -1.71 23.83 -18.23
C VAL A 96 -0.60 24.49 -17.39
N ARG A 97 -0.33 23.96 -16.20
CA ARG A 97 0.73 24.48 -15.33
C ARG A 97 2.10 23.90 -15.72
N PRO A 98 3.17 24.71 -15.72
CA PRO A 98 4.50 24.19 -15.97
C PRO A 98 4.93 23.24 -14.84
N GLY A 99 5.43 22.05 -15.19
CA GLY A 99 5.93 21.06 -14.24
C GLY A 99 5.48 19.64 -14.51
N ASN A 100 5.82 18.74 -13.58
CA ASN A 100 5.40 17.33 -13.69
C ASN A 100 3.94 17.19 -13.23
N VAL A 101 3.06 16.79 -14.15
CA VAL A 101 1.62 16.64 -13.92
C VAL A 101 1.32 15.67 -12.77
N VAL A 102 2.05 14.55 -12.70
CA VAL A 102 1.86 13.56 -11.62
C VAL A 102 2.16 14.17 -10.26
N LEU A 103 3.27 14.90 -10.12
CA LEU A 103 3.62 15.56 -8.86
C LEU A 103 2.65 16.69 -8.48
N GLN A 104 2.08 17.38 -9.48
CA GLN A 104 1.07 18.41 -9.24
C GLN A 104 -0.25 17.85 -8.71
N ILE A 105 -0.55 16.58 -9.03
CA ILE A 105 -1.72 15.88 -8.52
C ILE A 105 -1.43 15.26 -7.15
N LEU A 106 -0.28 14.60 -7.00
CA LEU A 106 0.07 13.88 -5.78
C LEU A 106 0.35 14.82 -4.60
N ALA A 107 1.10 15.92 -4.81
CA ALA A 107 1.52 16.78 -3.71
C ALA A 107 0.36 17.41 -2.92
N PRO A 108 -0.72 17.93 -3.55
CA PRO A 108 -1.86 18.45 -2.81
C PRO A 108 -2.82 17.37 -2.32
N SER A 109 -2.59 16.10 -2.65
CA SER A 109 -3.52 15.00 -2.37
C SER A 109 -2.98 13.97 -1.36
N VAL A 110 -1.83 14.23 -0.74
CA VAL A 110 -1.27 13.38 0.32
C VAL A 110 -2.27 13.28 1.48
N ASP A 111 -2.61 12.06 1.87
CA ASP A 111 -3.58 11.83 2.95
C ASP A 111 -2.86 11.66 4.30
N PHE A 112 -2.76 12.75 5.05
CA PHE A 112 -2.11 12.76 6.37
C PHE A 112 -2.95 12.06 7.45
N THR A 113 -4.24 11.80 7.22
CA THR A 113 -5.06 11.06 8.19
C THR A 113 -4.62 9.61 8.33
N ARG A 114 -3.87 9.06 7.34
CA ARG A 114 -3.29 7.70 7.39
C ARG A 114 -2.24 7.52 8.48
N ILE A 115 -1.84 8.60 9.16
CA ILE A 115 -0.90 8.51 10.29
C ILE A 115 -1.42 7.59 11.41
N GLY A 116 -2.74 7.51 11.61
CA GLY A 116 -3.33 6.59 12.59
C GLY A 116 -3.03 5.12 12.25
N LEU A 117 -3.20 4.77 10.99
CA LEU A 117 -2.89 3.43 10.48
C LEU A 117 -1.38 3.14 10.53
N LEU A 118 -0.54 4.14 10.21
CA LEU A 118 0.92 4.03 10.29
C LEU A 118 1.40 3.77 11.71
N ILE A 119 0.91 4.52 12.69
CA ILE A 119 1.27 4.35 14.10
C ILE A 119 0.93 2.93 14.57
N GLN A 120 -0.29 2.46 14.25
CA GLN A 120 -0.72 1.12 14.60
C GLN A 120 0.16 0.05 13.94
N ALA A 121 0.46 0.19 12.63
CA ALA A 121 1.27 -0.76 11.88
C ALA A 121 2.71 -0.84 12.43
N VAL A 122 3.33 0.31 12.74
CA VAL A 122 4.66 0.36 13.36
C VAL A 122 4.64 -0.29 14.75
N GLY A 123 3.64 0.02 15.58
CA GLY A 123 3.49 -0.60 16.90
C GLY A 123 3.33 -2.12 16.80
N THR A 124 2.52 -2.59 15.85
CA THR A 124 2.35 -4.03 15.59
C THR A 124 3.63 -4.68 15.09
N LEU A 125 4.37 -4.00 14.21
CA LEU A 125 5.65 -4.49 13.72
C LEU A 125 6.66 -4.65 14.86
N ALA A 126 6.77 -3.63 15.72
CA ALA A 126 7.64 -3.67 16.90
C ALA A 126 7.25 -4.82 17.86
N TYR A 127 5.95 -5.01 18.10
CA TYR A 127 5.43 -6.13 18.89
C TYR A 127 5.80 -7.48 18.26
N ALA A 128 5.58 -7.65 16.95
CA ALA A 128 5.88 -8.89 16.24
C ALA A 128 7.38 -9.22 16.28
N ILE A 129 8.25 -8.22 16.07
CA ILE A 129 9.70 -8.39 16.17
C ILE A 129 10.10 -8.81 17.60
N GLY A 130 9.58 -8.14 18.63
CA GLY A 130 9.93 -8.41 20.02
C GLY A 130 9.43 -9.75 20.57
N LYS A 131 8.32 -10.29 20.00
CA LYS A 131 7.72 -11.58 20.40
C LYS A 131 8.14 -12.75 19.50
N SER A 132 8.75 -12.47 18.35
CA SER A 132 9.21 -13.51 17.45
C SER A 132 10.42 -14.25 18.00
N ALA A 133 10.47 -15.57 17.79
CA ALA A 133 11.66 -16.38 18.07
C ALA A 133 12.73 -16.25 16.96
N ILE A 134 12.60 -15.24 16.10
CA ILE A 134 13.49 -15.02 14.96
C ILE A 134 14.83 -14.47 15.46
N GLN A 135 15.91 -15.12 15.10
CA GLN A 135 17.26 -14.56 15.28
C GLN A 135 17.46 -13.49 14.19
N TRP A 136 17.39 -12.23 14.61
CA TRP A 136 17.58 -11.09 13.73
C TRP A 136 19.04 -10.87 13.41
N ASP A 137 19.39 -10.91 12.15
CA ASP A 137 20.68 -10.53 11.59
C ASP A 137 20.52 -9.34 10.63
N TYR A 138 21.63 -8.75 10.20
CA TYR A 138 21.60 -7.60 9.29
C TYR A 138 20.91 -7.91 7.95
N LYS A 139 20.99 -9.16 7.46
CA LYS A 139 20.33 -9.58 6.20
C LYS A 139 18.82 -9.59 6.34
N LYS A 140 18.29 -10.10 7.46
CA LYS A 140 16.85 -10.09 7.75
C LYS A 140 16.31 -8.68 7.94
N ILE A 141 17.07 -7.79 8.57
CA ILE A 141 16.71 -6.38 8.74
C ILE A 141 16.65 -5.68 7.38
N ILE A 142 17.65 -5.91 6.51
CA ILE A 142 17.62 -5.38 5.13
C ILE A 142 16.44 -5.94 4.36
N THR A 143 16.16 -7.23 4.48
CA THR A 143 15.01 -7.88 3.83
C THR A 143 13.69 -7.22 4.28
N LEU A 144 13.52 -7.01 5.59
CA LEU A 144 12.34 -6.34 6.14
C LEU A 144 12.19 -4.91 5.61
N ALA A 145 13.28 -4.15 5.56
CA ALA A 145 13.27 -2.80 5.00
C ALA A 145 12.89 -2.80 3.50
N LEU A 146 13.46 -3.73 2.73
CA LEU A 146 13.11 -3.91 1.31
C LEU A 146 11.64 -4.29 1.13
N MET A 147 11.09 -5.20 1.96
CA MET A 147 9.67 -5.55 1.93
C MET A 147 8.78 -4.33 2.12
N ILE A 148 9.08 -3.48 3.11
CA ILE A 148 8.27 -2.29 3.39
C ILE A 148 8.37 -1.28 2.23
N VAL A 149 9.58 -0.97 1.77
CA VAL A 149 9.79 0.03 0.71
C VAL A 149 9.20 -0.44 -0.62
N CYS A 150 9.53 -1.66 -1.06
CA CYS A 150 9.05 -2.19 -2.33
C CYS A 150 7.53 -2.45 -2.29
N GLY A 151 7.01 -2.91 -1.15
CA GLY A 151 5.58 -3.06 -0.93
C GLY A 151 4.83 -1.74 -1.02
N SER A 152 5.37 -0.66 -0.45
CA SER A 152 4.79 0.69 -0.55
C SER A 152 4.72 1.17 -1.99
N ILE A 153 5.79 0.96 -2.77
CA ILE A 153 5.83 1.30 -4.19
C ILE A 153 4.86 0.43 -5.00
N LEU A 154 4.72 -0.85 -4.66
CA LEU A 154 3.78 -1.75 -5.32
C LEU A 154 2.34 -1.31 -5.08
N PHE A 155 1.94 -1.00 -3.84
CA PHE A 155 0.60 -0.48 -3.55
C PHE A 155 0.34 0.86 -4.23
N PHE A 156 1.32 1.76 -4.24
CA PHE A 156 1.24 3.00 -5.02
C PHE A 156 1.00 2.71 -6.51
N SER A 157 1.69 1.72 -7.08
CA SER A 157 1.52 1.31 -8.48
C SER A 157 0.11 0.79 -8.76
N MET A 158 -0.51 0.10 -7.78
CA MET A 158 -1.90 -0.37 -7.89
C MET A 158 -2.89 0.79 -7.86
N PHE A 159 -2.67 1.82 -7.05
CA PHE A 159 -3.46 3.06 -7.10
C PHE A 159 -3.28 3.79 -8.43
N LEU A 160 -2.06 3.83 -8.97
CA LEU A 160 -1.79 4.41 -10.28
C LEU A 160 -2.52 3.65 -11.41
N PHE A 161 -2.51 2.32 -11.35
CA PHE A 161 -3.26 1.48 -12.27
C PHE A 161 -4.76 1.76 -12.20
N LYS A 162 -5.35 1.79 -10.99
CA LYS A 162 -6.75 2.13 -10.78
C LYS A 162 -7.07 3.51 -11.37
N ALA A 163 -6.28 4.53 -11.04
CA ALA A 163 -6.47 5.89 -11.51
C ALA A 163 -6.45 6.00 -13.05
N THR A 164 -5.71 5.12 -13.73
CA THR A 164 -5.67 5.15 -15.20
C THR A 164 -7.01 4.82 -15.83
N PHE A 165 -7.80 3.94 -15.24
CA PHE A 165 -9.12 3.59 -15.78
C PHE A 165 -10.09 4.77 -15.77
N THR A 166 -9.95 5.70 -14.82
CA THR A 166 -10.86 6.86 -14.75
C THR A 166 -10.71 7.82 -15.93
N PHE A 167 -9.58 7.78 -16.66
CA PHE A 167 -9.46 8.53 -17.93
C PHE A 167 -10.46 8.07 -19.01
N PHE A 168 -10.94 6.83 -18.91
CA PHE A 168 -11.87 6.25 -19.88
C PHE A 168 -13.31 6.22 -19.39
N THR A 169 -13.51 6.17 -18.07
CA THR A 169 -14.84 6.02 -17.44
C THR A 169 -15.36 7.29 -16.81
N VAL A 170 -14.47 8.27 -16.59
CA VAL A 170 -14.74 9.54 -15.88
C VAL A 170 -15.14 9.35 -14.41
N GLN A 171 -15.42 8.12 -14.01
CA GLN A 171 -15.84 7.74 -12.65
C GLN A 171 -14.89 6.71 -12.06
N ASP A 172 -14.75 6.73 -10.74
CA ASP A 172 -14.03 5.67 -10.05
C ASP A 172 -14.81 4.35 -10.14
N LEU A 173 -14.13 3.30 -10.58
CA LEU A 173 -14.71 1.96 -10.68
C LEU A 173 -14.49 1.21 -9.36
N ASP A 174 -15.57 0.99 -8.61
CA ASP A 174 -15.50 0.38 -7.27
C ASP A 174 -14.94 -1.06 -7.29
N PHE A 175 -15.15 -1.82 -8.36
CA PHE A 175 -14.58 -3.16 -8.47
C PHE A 175 -13.04 -3.16 -8.48
N LEU A 176 -12.40 -2.05 -8.91
CA LEU A 176 -10.94 -1.89 -8.85
C LEU A 176 -10.42 -1.72 -7.42
N ASN A 177 -11.30 -1.43 -6.45
CA ASN A 177 -10.95 -1.44 -5.04
C ASN A 177 -10.54 -2.85 -4.56
N LEU A 178 -11.00 -3.90 -5.23
CA LEU A 178 -10.55 -5.27 -4.97
C LEU A 178 -9.05 -5.42 -5.20
N PHE A 179 -8.49 -4.75 -6.21
CA PHE A 179 -7.05 -4.79 -6.51
C PHE A 179 -6.20 -3.96 -5.54
N THR A 180 -6.76 -2.96 -4.87
CA THR A 180 -6.04 -2.10 -3.93
C THR A 180 -6.33 -2.51 -2.48
N TYR A 181 -7.51 -2.20 -1.98
CA TYR A 181 -7.92 -2.52 -0.60
C TYR A 181 -8.09 -4.02 -0.39
N GLY A 182 -8.64 -4.75 -1.38
CA GLY A 182 -8.73 -6.20 -1.33
C GLY A 182 -7.35 -6.86 -1.27
N ALA A 183 -6.38 -6.39 -2.05
CA ALA A 183 -5.00 -6.88 -1.99
C ALA A 183 -4.38 -6.71 -0.60
N LYS A 184 -4.65 -5.60 0.11
CA LYS A 184 -4.26 -5.42 1.51
C LYS A 184 -4.91 -6.46 2.42
N GLU A 185 -6.21 -6.71 2.26
CA GLU A 185 -6.92 -7.68 3.10
C GLU A 185 -6.40 -9.11 2.89
N PHE A 186 -6.19 -9.53 1.64
CA PHE A 186 -5.57 -10.83 1.32
C PHE A 186 -4.13 -10.91 1.82
N GLY A 187 -3.37 -9.83 1.72
CA GLY A 187 -1.98 -9.76 2.14
C GLY A 187 -1.76 -9.84 3.66
N LYS A 188 -2.80 -9.70 4.48
CA LYS A 188 -2.69 -9.85 5.95
C LYS A 188 -2.24 -11.24 6.38
N TYR A 189 -2.42 -12.24 5.51
CA TYR A 189 -2.04 -13.61 5.76
C TYR A 189 -1.00 -14.10 4.74
N PRO A 190 -0.16 -15.09 5.09
CA PRO A 190 0.76 -15.70 4.14
C PRO A 190 0.01 -16.33 2.96
N PHE A 191 0.40 -16.01 1.72
CA PHE A 191 -0.37 -16.37 0.52
C PHE A 191 -0.51 -17.86 0.25
N SER A 192 0.31 -18.72 0.86
CA SER A 192 0.14 -20.18 0.76
C SER A 192 -1.20 -20.69 1.32
N ILE A 193 -1.86 -19.91 2.19
CA ILE A 193 -3.17 -20.24 2.77
C ILE A 193 -4.26 -20.31 1.67
N TYR A 194 -4.12 -19.51 0.63
CA TYR A 194 -5.11 -19.40 -0.46
C TYR A 194 -4.92 -20.43 -1.59
N GLY A 195 -3.96 -21.36 -1.42
CA GLY A 195 -3.66 -22.41 -2.40
C GLY A 195 -2.71 -21.97 -3.52
N LYS A 196 -2.26 -22.97 -4.30
CA LYS A 196 -1.20 -22.79 -5.30
C LYS A 196 -1.60 -21.86 -6.46
N THR A 197 -2.84 -21.93 -6.91
CA THR A 197 -3.34 -21.12 -8.03
C THR A 197 -3.32 -19.62 -7.68
N VAL A 198 -3.85 -19.27 -6.50
CA VAL A 198 -3.86 -17.88 -6.04
C VAL A 198 -2.44 -17.39 -5.81
N LEU A 199 -1.58 -18.19 -5.20
CA LEU A 199 -0.17 -17.86 -5.01
C LEU A 199 0.53 -17.58 -6.35
N SER A 200 0.25 -18.36 -7.41
CA SER A 200 0.82 -18.13 -8.73
C SER A 200 0.34 -16.81 -9.35
N ILE A 201 -0.95 -16.50 -9.25
CA ILE A 201 -1.51 -15.21 -9.70
C ILE A 201 -0.83 -14.05 -8.97
N LEU A 202 -0.70 -14.16 -7.64
CA LEU A 202 -0.08 -13.14 -6.80
C LEU A 202 1.46 -13.10 -6.90
N THR A 203 2.06 -13.99 -7.66
CA THR A 203 3.49 -13.99 -7.97
C THR A 203 3.77 -13.37 -9.35
N TYR A 204 2.99 -13.76 -10.36
CA TYR A 204 3.31 -13.47 -11.77
C TYR A 204 2.46 -12.34 -12.38
N ILE A 205 1.21 -12.16 -11.93
CA ILE A 205 0.30 -11.13 -12.48
C ILE A 205 0.36 -9.88 -11.61
N ILE A 206 0.05 -9.99 -10.33
CA ILE A 206 0.15 -8.90 -9.35
C ILE A 206 1.18 -9.33 -8.31
N PRO A 207 2.43 -8.88 -8.40
CA PRO A 207 3.56 -9.50 -7.70
C PRO A 207 3.59 -9.24 -6.18
N LEU A 208 2.42 -9.40 -5.53
CA LEU A 208 2.25 -9.27 -4.08
C LEU A 208 3.05 -10.32 -3.31
N ALA A 209 3.13 -11.55 -3.83
CA ALA A 209 3.88 -12.61 -3.17
C ALA A 209 5.40 -12.36 -3.19
N LEU A 210 5.90 -11.61 -4.18
CA LEU A 210 7.33 -11.29 -4.28
C LEU A 210 7.78 -10.32 -3.18
N PHE A 211 6.95 -9.36 -2.76
CA PHE A 211 7.36 -8.47 -1.68
C PHE A 211 7.03 -9.01 -0.29
N GLN A 212 6.00 -9.86 -0.15
CA GLN A 212 5.48 -10.27 1.14
C GLN A 212 5.82 -11.73 1.48
N TYR A 213 5.41 -12.70 0.64
CA TYR A 213 5.41 -14.12 1.00
C TYR A 213 6.80 -14.74 0.96
N TYR A 214 7.51 -14.63 -0.16
CA TYR A 214 8.81 -15.28 -0.32
C TYR A 214 9.88 -14.71 0.63
N PRO A 215 10.04 -13.38 0.79
CA PRO A 215 10.99 -12.85 1.75
C PRO A 215 10.58 -13.12 3.21
N LEU A 216 9.29 -13.23 3.51
CA LEU A 216 8.82 -13.65 4.82
C LEU A 216 9.33 -15.05 5.17
N LEU A 217 9.29 -16.00 4.22
CA LEU A 217 9.82 -17.36 4.43
C LEU A 217 11.31 -17.36 4.79
N TYR A 218 12.09 -16.42 4.24
CA TYR A 218 13.49 -16.23 4.58
C TYR A 218 13.64 -15.64 6.00
N ILE A 219 12.86 -14.63 6.35
CA ILE A 219 12.92 -14.00 7.68
C ILE A 219 12.61 -15.00 8.79
N ILE A 220 11.57 -15.83 8.62
CA ILE A 220 11.16 -16.82 9.62
C ILE A 220 12.04 -18.11 9.60
N GLY A 221 13.04 -18.17 8.70
CA GLY A 221 13.99 -19.29 8.63
C GLY A 221 13.47 -20.57 7.98
N ARG A 222 12.34 -20.52 7.23
CA ARG A 222 11.83 -21.67 6.46
C ARG A 222 12.60 -21.87 5.15
N LYS A 223 13.23 -20.82 4.66
CA LYS A 223 14.10 -20.79 3.50
C LYS A 223 15.39 -20.11 3.87
N SER A 224 16.52 -20.67 3.47
CA SER A 224 17.86 -20.18 3.83
C SER A 224 18.58 -19.49 2.67
N GLU A 225 18.05 -19.61 1.46
CA GLU A 225 18.72 -19.13 0.25
C GLU A 225 18.69 -17.60 0.16
N ALA A 226 19.87 -17.00 -0.01
CA ALA A 226 20.06 -15.55 0.03
C ALA A 226 19.33 -14.79 -1.09
N TYR A 227 18.96 -15.44 -2.20
CA TYR A 227 18.24 -14.78 -3.30
C TYR A 227 16.83 -14.30 -2.88
N TYR A 228 16.22 -14.85 -1.82
CA TYR A 228 14.94 -14.37 -1.28
C TYR A 228 15.00 -12.93 -0.77
N ILE A 229 16.19 -12.45 -0.38
CA ILE A 229 16.42 -11.05 0.02
C ILE A 229 16.08 -10.08 -1.13
N GLY A 230 16.37 -10.48 -2.37
CA GLY A 230 16.16 -9.67 -3.57
C GLY A 230 14.74 -9.71 -4.13
N PHE A 231 13.88 -10.63 -3.71
CA PHE A 231 12.54 -10.78 -4.26
C PHE A 231 11.65 -9.53 -4.17
N PRO A 232 11.70 -8.74 -3.08
CA PRO A 232 10.95 -7.49 -3.04
C PRO A 232 11.29 -6.55 -4.20
N LEU A 233 12.54 -6.51 -4.65
CA LEU A 233 12.96 -5.66 -5.77
C LEU A 233 12.29 -6.09 -7.09
N LEU A 234 12.03 -7.38 -7.27
CA LEU A 234 11.33 -7.88 -8.46
C LEU A 234 9.87 -7.39 -8.52
N SER A 235 9.25 -7.13 -7.37
CA SER A 235 7.90 -6.57 -7.35
C SER A 235 7.81 -5.18 -7.99
N LEU A 236 8.92 -4.43 -8.02
CA LEU A 236 8.98 -3.10 -8.64
C LEU A 236 8.81 -3.14 -10.16
N ILE A 237 9.00 -4.29 -10.80
CA ILE A 237 8.75 -4.46 -12.24
C ILE A 237 7.30 -4.10 -12.58
N PHE A 238 6.35 -4.30 -11.65
CA PHE A 238 4.94 -3.95 -11.85
C PHE A 238 4.70 -2.43 -12.01
N LEU A 239 5.58 -1.59 -11.48
CA LEU A 239 5.50 -0.13 -11.66
C LEU A 239 5.63 0.27 -13.13
N ILE A 240 6.44 -0.47 -13.92
CA ILE A 240 6.70 -0.13 -15.32
C ILE A 240 5.42 -0.15 -16.17
N PRO A 241 4.66 -1.26 -16.25
CA PRO A 241 3.41 -1.29 -16.99
C PRO A 241 2.38 -0.31 -16.45
N CYS A 242 2.31 -0.08 -15.14
CA CYS A 242 1.41 0.92 -14.55
C CYS A 242 1.75 2.35 -15.01
N CYS A 243 3.03 2.71 -15.03
CA CYS A 243 3.47 4.02 -15.54
C CYS A 243 3.22 4.19 -17.05
N LEU A 244 3.44 3.14 -17.83
CA LEU A 244 3.17 3.16 -19.27
C LEU A 244 1.67 3.30 -19.55
N PHE A 245 0.84 2.57 -18.80
CA PHE A 245 -0.62 2.64 -18.90
C PHE A 245 -1.13 4.02 -18.49
N PHE A 246 -0.59 4.62 -17.42
CA PHE A 246 -0.95 5.97 -16.99
C PHE A 246 -0.57 7.02 -18.06
N LYS A 247 0.64 6.95 -18.62
CA LYS A 247 1.05 7.84 -19.72
C LYS A 247 0.15 7.69 -20.95
N TRP A 248 -0.28 6.47 -21.25
CA TRP A 248 -1.23 6.22 -22.35
C TRP A 248 -2.60 6.81 -22.05
N GLY A 249 -3.12 6.66 -20.82
CA GLY A 249 -4.37 7.28 -20.37
C GLY A 249 -4.34 8.80 -20.50
N VAL A 250 -3.25 9.44 -20.03
CA VAL A 250 -3.06 10.90 -20.17
C VAL A 250 -3.11 11.37 -21.63
N ARG A 251 -2.50 10.60 -22.55
CA ARG A 251 -2.52 10.94 -23.99
C ARG A 251 -3.90 10.80 -24.65
N ARG A 252 -4.76 9.95 -24.08
CA ARG A 252 -6.12 9.70 -24.57
C ARG A 252 -7.16 10.55 -23.85
N TYR A 253 -6.77 11.22 -22.80
CA TYR A 253 -7.67 12.07 -22.03
C TYR A 253 -8.23 13.19 -22.91
N LYS A 254 -9.53 13.34 -22.85
CA LYS A 254 -10.26 14.49 -23.42
C LYS A 254 -10.84 15.27 -22.26
N SER A 255 -10.59 16.58 -22.23
CA SER A 255 -11.18 17.44 -21.19
C SER A 255 -12.70 17.24 -21.17
N ILE A 256 -13.23 17.10 -19.95
CA ILE A 256 -14.68 16.85 -19.75
C ILE A 256 -15.48 18.15 -19.98
N GLY A 257 -14.77 19.26 -20.26
CA GLY A 257 -15.32 20.55 -20.62
C GLY A 257 -16.32 21.06 -19.59
N SER A 258 -15.89 21.90 -18.72
CA SER A 258 -16.76 22.82 -17.99
C SER A 258 -17.00 24.04 -18.83
#